data_a885afa365b03785811d58322afa8dd9
#
_entry.id   a885afa365b03785811d58322afa8dd9
#
_cell.length_a   1.000
_cell.length_b   1.000
_cell.length_c   1.000
_cell.angle_alpha   90.00
_cell.angle_beta   90.00
_cell.angle_gamma   90.00
#
_symmetry.space_group_name_H-M   'P 1'
#
loop_
_entity.id
_entity.type
_entity.pdbx_description
1 polymer ?
#
loop_
_entity_poly.entity_id
_entity_poly.type
_entity_poly.pdbx_seq_one_letter_code
_entity_poly.pdbx_strand_id
1 'polypeptide(L)'
;TRLIYRDSRQEVTGLVVNKKISVNHTYVRTTKAMAHQLYTTGEFLIDGAPANIRQLEGRFSFIDQIDLYNNRLDESKHDAYHLNGRELQYRAFMFYKNFYAHEVPLIVTEGKTDVRYLKAALMKLYTQYPSLIEKDDTGRFIFKIKFFQRSKRWKYFFGMSLDGGDAMKVLYRYFTGKKGAKDYFSYFQRITGRRQ
;
A
#
# COMPACT_ATOMS: atom_id res chain seq x y z
N THR A 1 -36.89 19.21 -4.07
CA THR A 1 -36.68 17.75 -4.27
C THR A 1 -36.54 17.49 -5.76
N ARG A 2 -35.41 17.02 -6.22
CA ARG A 2 -35.15 16.69 -7.63
C ARG A 2 -35.50 15.22 -7.86
N LEU A 3 -36.45 14.94 -8.73
CA LEU A 3 -36.75 13.58 -9.21
C LEU A 3 -35.63 13.15 -10.16
N ILE A 4 -34.99 12.03 -9.85
CA ILE A 4 -33.94 11.42 -10.68
C ILE A 4 -34.51 10.11 -11.23
N TYR A 5 -34.53 9.98 -12.56
CA TYR A 5 -35.02 8.77 -13.22
C TYR A 5 -34.08 7.59 -12.96
N ARG A 6 -34.64 6.37 -12.90
CA ARG A 6 -33.92 5.12 -12.62
C ARG A 6 -32.72 4.88 -13.55
N ASP A 7 -32.83 5.30 -14.80
CA ASP A 7 -31.79 5.09 -15.84
C ASP A 7 -30.75 6.22 -15.88
N SER A 8 -30.94 7.28 -15.11
CA SER A 8 -29.95 8.34 -14.97
C SER A 8 -28.93 8.00 -13.88
N ARG A 9 -27.75 8.64 -13.96
CA ARG A 9 -26.73 8.52 -12.91
C ARG A 9 -27.28 9.02 -11.58
N GLN A 10 -27.37 8.14 -10.62
CA GLN A 10 -27.77 8.43 -9.25
C GLN A 10 -26.51 8.56 -8.37
N GLU A 11 -26.37 9.69 -7.71
CA GLU A 11 -25.24 9.98 -6.83
C GLU A 11 -25.74 10.37 -5.44
N VAL A 12 -25.23 9.68 -4.42
CA VAL A 12 -25.55 9.92 -3.01
C VAL A 12 -24.25 10.03 -2.24
N THR A 13 -24.04 11.14 -1.55
CA THR A 13 -22.84 11.39 -0.74
C THR A 13 -21.50 11.11 -1.48
N GLY A 14 -21.44 11.42 -2.78
CA GLY A 14 -20.25 11.20 -3.62
C GLY A 14 -20.07 9.77 -4.14
N LEU A 15 -21.02 8.86 -3.87
CA LEU A 15 -21.07 7.51 -4.43
C LEU A 15 -22.12 7.41 -5.54
N VAL A 16 -21.78 6.73 -6.61
CA VAL A 16 -22.73 6.35 -7.66
C VAL A 16 -23.45 5.08 -7.23
N VAL A 17 -24.78 5.12 -7.13
CA VAL A 17 -25.59 4.07 -6.49
C VAL A 17 -26.60 3.42 -7.46
N ASN A 18 -26.24 3.25 -8.72
CA ASN A 18 -27.10 2.59 -9.69
C ASN A 18 -27.20 1.07 -9.41
N LYS A 19 -26.71 0.20 -10.31
CA LYS A 19 -26.73 -1.27 -10.14
C LYS A 19 -25.70 -1.76 -9.10
N LYS A 20 -24.52 -1.12 -9.07
CA LYS A 20 -23.45 -1.39 -8.09
C LYS A 20 -23.05 -0.06 -7.46
N ILE A 21 -22.70 -0.07 -6.19
CA ILE A 21 -22.12 1.10 -5.54
C ILE A 21 -20.72 1.33 -6.11
N SER A 22 -20.43 2.52 -6.55
CA SER A 22 -19.09 2.84 -7.06
C SER A 22 -18.64 4.23 -6.65
N VAL A 23 -17.34 4.40 -6.54
CA VAL A 23 -16.72 5.70 -6.31
C VAL A 23 -16.79 6.52 -7.60
N ASN A 24 -17.00 7.84 -7.47
CA ASN A 24 -17.00 8.74 -8.60
C ASN A 24 -15.72 8.60 -9.42
N HIS A 25 -15.86 8.49 -10.75
CA HIS A 25 -14.72 8.29 -11.66
C HIS A 25 -13.65 9.38 -11.54
N THR A 26 -14.05 10.64 -11.32
CA THR A 26 -13.13 11.77 -11.12
C THR A 26 -12.27 11.54 -9.87
N TYR A 27 -12.86 11.08 -8.77
CA TYR A 27 -12.10 10.75 -7.54
C TYR A 27 -11.04 9.68 -7.77
N VAL A 28 -11.40 8.60 -8.49
CA VAL A 28 -10.47 7.52 -8.84
C VAL A 28 -9.34 8.05 -9.72
N ARG A 29 -9.68 8.85 -10.75
CA ARG A 29 -8.69 9.43 -11.68
C ARG A 29 -7.73 10.38 -10.95
N THR A 30 -8.24 11.24 -10.08
CA THR A 30 -7.41 12.15 -9.28
C THR A 30 -6.50 11.38 -8.33
N THR A 31 -6.99 10.33 -7.67
CA THR A 31 -6.17 9.47 -6.81
C THR A 31 -5.02 8.80 -7.59
N LYS A 32 -5.28 8.35 -8.83
CA LYS A 32 -4.22 7.81 -9.72
C LYS A 32 -3.20 8.88 -10.11
N ALA A 33 -3.64 10.09 -10.44
CA ALA A 33 -2.76 11.20 -10.80
C ALA A 33 -1.84 11.60 -9.64
N MET A 34 -2.39 11.71 -8.42
CA MET A 34 -1.62 11.94 -7.20
C MET A 34 -0.57 10.85 -6.95
N ALA A 35 -0.95 9.58 -7.11
CA ALA A 35 -0.02 8.47 -6.98
C ALA A 35 1.10 8.54 -8.03
N HIS A 36 0.78 8.84 -9.28
CA HIS A 36 1.77 9.00 -10.33
C HIS A 36 2.73 10.17 -10.04
N GLN A 37 2.20 11.31 -9.58
CA GLN A 37 3.00 12.45 -9.16
C GLN A 37 3.96 12.04 -8.02
N LEU A 38 3.46 11.38 -6.97
CA LEU A 38 4.28 10.85 -5.89
C LEU A 38 5.41 9.94 -6.40
N TYR A 39 5.12 9.03 -7.34
CA TYR A 39 6.13 8.10 -7.86
C TYR A 39 7.21 8.80 -8.69
N THR A 40 6.88 9.91 -9.34
CA THR A 40 7.79 10.62 -10.23
C THR A 40 8.57 11.73 -9.55
N THR A 41 8.01 12.37 -8.53
CA THR A 41 8.60 13.54 -7.86
C THR A 41 8.94 13.33 -6.39
N GLY A 42 8.43 12.24 -5.78
CA GLY A 42 8.50 12.04 -4.33
C GLY A 42 7.43 12.80 -3.54
N GLU A 43 6.70 13.72 -4.18
CA GLU A 43 5.71 14.59 -3.56
C GLU A 43 4.42 14.63 -4.38
N PHE A 44 3.32 15.06 -3.77
CA PHE A 44 2.04 15.29 -4.45
C PHE A 44 1.21 16.34 -3.70
N LEU A 45 0.23 16.92 -4.40
CA LEU A 45 -0.64 17.95 -3.87
C LEU A 45 -2.08 17.44 -3.73
N ILE A 46 -2.77 17.93 -2.68
CA ILE A 46 -4.22 17.86 -2.54
C ILE A 46 -4.73 19.29 -2.44
N ASP A 47 -5.61 19.69 -3.35
CA ASP A 47 -6.19 21.05 -3.42
C ASP A 47 -5.13 22.17 -3.41
N GLY A 48 -4.01 21.91 -4.12
CA GLY A 48 -2.89 22.85 -4.23
C GLY A 48 -1.91 22.87 -3.05
N ALA A 49 -2.16 22.13 -1.97
CA ALA A 49 -1.29 22.04 -0.81
C ALA A 49 -0.49 20.73 -0.77
N PRO A 50 0.78 20.74 -0.28
CA PRO A 50 1.56 19.53 -0.08
C PRO A 50 0.82 18.53 0.81
N ALA A 51 0.80 17.27 0.39
CA ALA A 51 -0.01 16.23 1.03
C ALA A 51 0.86 15.07 1.54
N ASN A 52 0.37 14.42 2.60
CA ASN A 52 1.04 13.30 3.22
C ASN A 52 0.63 11.97 2.56
N ILE A 53 1.57 11.04 2.44
CA ILE A 53 1.34 9.70 1.87
C ILE A 53 0.18 8.93 2.54
N ARG A 54 -0.11 9.21 3.82
CA ARG A 54 -1.26 8.64 4.54
C ARG A 54 -2.61 9.14 4.01
N GLN A 55 -2.68 10.37 3.51
CA GLN A 55 -3.90 10.90 2.89
C GLN A 55 -4.19 10.18 1.57
N LEU A 56 -3.14 9.90 0.77
CA LEU A 56 -3.28 9.10 -0.44
C LEU A 56 -3.65 7.65 -0.14
N GLU A 57 -3.08 7.06 0.93
CA GLU A 57 -3.49 5.75 1.43
C GLU A 57 -4.96 5.71 1.79
N GLY A 58 -5.47 6.73 2.49
CA GLY A 58 -6.89 6.87 2.82
C GLY A 58 -7.78 6.88 1.57
N ARG A 59 -7.37 7.60 0.51
CA ARG A 59 -8.09 7.62 -0.76
C ARG A 59 -8.12 6.25 -1.44
N PHE A 60 -7.00 5.54 -1.49
CA PHE A 60 -6.96 4.17 -2.02
C PHE A 60 -7.78 3.21 -1.17
N SER A 61 -7.69 3.30 0.16
CA SER A 61 -8.48 2.48 1.08
C SER A 61 -9.97 2.69 0.92
N PHE A 62 -10.42 3.93 0.69
CA PHE A 62 -11.83 4.22 0.43
C PHE A 62 -12.31 3.55 -0.87
N ILE A 63 -11.55 3.67 -1.97
CA ILE A 63 -11.88 3.00 -3.23
C ILE A 63 -11.94 1.47 -3.03
N ASP A 64 -10.95 0.92 -2.33
CA ASP A 64 -10.84 -0.50 -2.04
C ASP A 64 -11.99 -1.04 -1.17
N GLN A 65 -12.47 -0.27 -0.20
CA GLN A 65 -13.62 -0.65 0.62
C GLN A 65 -14.89 -0.82 -0.22
N ILE A 66 -15.11 0.08 -1.18
CA ILE A 66 -16.27 -0.01 -2.09
C ILE A 66 -16.13 -1.20 -3.04
N ASP A 67 -14.94 -1.43 -3.59
CA ASP A 67 -14.68 -2.59 -4.45
C ASP A 67 -14.83 -3.90 -3.64
N LEU A 68 -14.30 -3.95 -2.41
CA LEU A 68 -14.45 -5.11 -1.52
C LEU A 68 -15.92 -5.40 -1.18
N TYR A 69 -16.73 -4.37 -0.95
CA TYR A 69 -18.16 -4.52 -0.73
C TYR A 69 -18.84 -5.17 -1.95
N ASN A 70 -18.58 -4.64 -3.16
CA ASN A 70 -19.14 -5.20 -4.38
C ASN A 70 -18.67 -6.64 -4.64
N ASN A 71 -17.38 -6.93 -4.37
CA ASN A 71 -16.79 -8.26 -4.56
C ASN A 71 -17.38 -9.32 -3.61
N ARG A 72 -17.90 -8.90 -2.46
CA ARG A 72 -18.64 -9.79 -1.54
C ARG A 72 -20.04 -10.13 -2.04
N LEU A 73 -20.62 -9.28 -2.87
CA LEU A 73 -21.93 -9.50 -3.51
C LEU A 73 -21.81 -10.28 -4.81
N ASP A 74 -20.60 -10.41 -5.33
CA ASP A 74 -20.30 -11.12 -6.58
C ASP A 74 -19.66 -12.47 -6.23
N GLU A 75 -20.20 -13.57 -6.70
CA GLU A 75 -19.68 -14.93 -6.50
C GLU A 75 -18.39 -15.20 -7.29
N SER A 76 -17.93 -14.24 -8.11
CA SER A 76 -16.69 -14.37 -8.87
C SER A 76 -15.47 -14.39 -7.95
N LYS A 77 -14.42 -15.12 -8.36
CA LYS A 77 -13.19 -15.21 -7.60
C LYS A 77 -12.39 -13.90 -7.66
N HIS A 78 -12.19 -13.29 -6.53
CA HIS A 78 -11.34 -12.10 -6.34
C HIS A 78 -10.12 -12.46 -5.49
N ASP A 79 -8.96 -12.56 -6.12
CA ASP A 79 -7.68 -12.86 -5.48
C ASP A 79 -6.53 -12.08 -6.14
N ALA A 80 -5.29 -12.33 -5.74
CA ALA A 80 -4.10 -11.65 -6.25
C ALA A 80 -3.87 -11.80 -7.77
N TYR A 81 -4.53 -12.76 -8.41
CA TYR A 81 -4.41 -13.05 -9.85
C TYR A 81 -5.52 -12.37 -10.67
N HIS A 82 -6.65 -12.03 -10.04
CA HIS A 82 -7.85 -11.50 -10.69
C HIS A 82 -8.16 -10.06 -10.28
N LEU A 83 -7.13 -9.26 -9.99
CA LEU A 83 -7.30 -7.87 -9.59
C LEU A 83 -7.76 -6.99 -10.76
N ASN A 84 -8.74 -6.13 -10.50
CA ASN A 84 -9.17 -5.10 -11.45
C ASN A 84 -8.16 -3.93 -11.53
N GLY A 85 -8.36 -3.00 -12.49
CA GLY A 85 -7.44 -1.91 -12.72
C GLY A 85 -7.24 -0.94 -11.53
N ARG A 86 -8.24 -0.77 -10.65
CA ARG A 86 -8.13 0.06 -9.43
C ARG A 86 -7.33 -0.66 -8.37
N GLU A 87 -7.59 -1.95 -8.20
CA GLU A 87 -6.86 -2.82 -7.29
C GLU A 87 -5.38 -2.94 -7.67
N LEU A 88 -5.07 -3.02 -8.97
CA LEU A 88 -3.69 -2.99 -9.47
C LEU A 88 -2.97 -1.68 -9.12
N GLN A 89 -3.66 -0.54 -9.17
CA GLN A 89 -3.09 0.75 -8.75
C GLN A 89 -2.83 0.78 -7.24
N TYR A 90 -3.77 0.26 -6.44
CA TYR A 90 -3.57 0.20 -4.99
C TYR A 90 -2.44 -0.76 -4.62
N ARG A 91 -2.32 -1.91 -5.28
CA ARG A 91 -1.19 -2.83 -5.12
C ARG A 91 0.15 -2.14 -5.40
N ALA A 92 0.24 -1.37 -6.49
CA ALA A 92 1.43 -0.60 -6.81
C ALA A 92 1.76 0.43 -5.71
N PHE A 93 0.76 1.18 -5.24
CA PHE A 93 0.93 2.12 -4.15
C PHE A 93 1.37 1.45 -2.84
N MET A 94 0.80 0.31 -2.48
CA MET A 94 1.21 -0.46 -1.30
C MET A 94 2.68 -0.87 -1.40
N PHE A 95 3.13 -1.33 -2.58
CA PHE A 95 4.54 -1.68 -2.78
C PHE A 95 5.43 -0.43 -2.66
N TYR A 96 5.08 0.65 -3.34
CA TYR A 96 5.84 1.91 -3.28
C TYR A 96 6.00 2.39 -1.84
N LYS A 97 4.90 2.53 -1.12
CA LYS A 97 4.90 3.02 0.27
C LYS A 97 5.73 2.15 1.21
N ASN A 98 5.67 0.83 1.06
CA ASN A 98 6.26 -0.09 2.04
C ASN A 98 7.66 -0.56 1.68
N PHE A 99 8.07 -0.50 0.41
CA PHE A 99 9.35 -1.07 -0.04
C PHE A 99 10.22 -0.15 -0.88
N TYR A 100 9.66 0.90 -1.49
CA TYR A 100 10.43 1.80 -2.33
C TYR A 100 10.72 3.15 -1.66
N ALA A 101 9.70 3.79 -1.07
CA ALA A 101 9.80 5.11 -0.45
C ALA A 101 10.24 5.02 1.03
N HIS A 102 11.32 4.28 1.30
CA HIS A 102 11.86 4.16 2.66
C HIS A 102 13.10 5.01 2.87
N GLU A 103 13.07 5.82 3.92
CA GLU A 103 14.21 6.59 4.40
C GLU A 103 15.11 5.77 5.36
N VAL A 104 14.57 4.69 5.93
CA VAL A 104 15.28 3.85 6.90
C VAL A 104 15.21 2.37 6.47
N PRO A 105 16.21 1.54 6.85
CA PRO A 105 16.21 0.13 6.51
C PRO A 105 14.95 -0.60 6.98
N LEU A 106 14.40 -1.46 6.13
CA LEU A 106 13.23 -2.27 6.42
C LEU A 106 13.61 -3.73 6.62
N ILE A 107 13.24 -4.29 7.76
CA ILE A 107 13.44 -5.70 8.06
C ILE A 107 12.14 -6.46 7.76
N VAL A 108 12.25 -7.49 6.94
CA VAL A 108 11.18 -8.45 6.66
C VAL A 108 11.53 -9.77 7.35
N THR A 109 10.63 -10.25 8.22
CA THR A 109 10.83 -11.51 8.96
C THR A 109 9.87 -12.59 8.46
N GLU A 110 10.16 -13.83 8.77
CA GLU A 110 9.28 -14.95 8.46
C GLU A 110 8.01 -14.92 9.30
N GLY A 111 8.12 -14.62 10.60
CA GLY A 111 7.01 -14.61 11.53
C GLY A 111 6.94 -13.35 12.40
N LYS A 112 5.80 -13.18 13.07
CA LYS A 112 5.58 -12.07 14.02
C LYS A 112 6.45 -12.20 15.26
N THR A 113 6.79 -13.41 15.64
CA THR A 113 7.62 -13.75 16.81
C THR A 113 9.04 -13.25 16.62
N ASP A 114 9.59 -13.36 15.40
CA ASP A 114 10.95 -12.92 15.08
C ASP A 114 11.10 -11.41 15.31
N VAL A 115 10.08 -10.62 14.95
CA VAL A 115 10.07 -9.18 15.23
C VAL A 115 10.19 -8.89 16.72
N ARG A 116 9.49 -9.67 17.55
CA ARG A 116 9.52 -9.50 19.01
C ARG A 116 10.90 -9.82 19.58
N TYR A 117 11.51 -10.94 19.14
CA TYR A 117 12.84 -11.33 19.56
C TYR A 117 13.90 -10.32 19.11
N LEU A 118 13.87 -9.90 17.84
CA LEU A 118 14.79 -8.89 17.31
C LEU A 118 14.68 -7.57 18.06
N LYS A 119 13.47 -7.09 18.34
CA LYS A 119 13.28 -5.87 19.14
C LYS A 119 13.83 -6.01 20.56
N ALA A 120 13.55 -7.13 21.22
CA ALA A 120 14.05 -7.39 22.58
C ALA A 120 15.58 -7.46 22.60
N ALA A 121 16.20 -8.15 21.63
CA ALA A 121 17.65 -8.23 21.50
C ALA A 121 18.26 -6.84 21.24
N LEU A 122 17.72 -6.05 20.33
CA LEU A 122 18.18 -4.71 20.03
C LEU A 122 18.05 -3.79 21.25
N MET A 123 16.96 -3.84 22.00
CA MET A 123 16.80 -3.07 23.23
C MET A 123 17.82 -3.46 24.30
N LYS A 124 18.18 -4.74 24.41
CA LYS A 124 19.20 -5.21 25.35
C LYS A 124 20.61 -4.80 24.92
N LEU A 125 20.89 -4.75 23.63
CA LEU A 125 22.22 -4.52 23.04
C LEU A 125 22.33 -3.16 22.38
N TYR A 126 21.52 -2.18 22.78
CA TYR A 126 21.40 -0.88 22.08
C TYR A 126 22.73 -0.12 21.98
N THR A 127 23.62 -0.26 22.97
CA THR A 127 24.93 0.38 22.96
C THR A 127 25.89 -0.22 21.93
N GLN A 128 25.66 -1.48 21.53
CA GLN A 128 26.48 -2.18 20.53
C GLN A 128 25.99 -1.92 19.08
N TYR A 129 24.74 -1.50 18.92
CA TYR A 129 24.11 -1.30 17.60
C TYR A 129 23.49 0.10 17.44
N PRO A 130 24.29 1.19 17.64
CA PRO A 130 23.77 2.57 17.61
C PRO A 130 23.22 3.00 16.23
N SER A 131 23.59 2.30 15.17
CA SER A 131 23.03 2.50 13.83
C SER A 131 21.61 1.95 13.65
N LEU A 132 21.15 1.03 14.51
CA LEU A 132 19.84 0.38 14.41
C LEU A 132 18.86 0.86 15.48
N ILE A 133 19.37 1.25 16.65
CA ILE A 133 18.57 1.66 17.81
C ILE A 133 19.34 2.65 18.67
N GLU A 134 18.64 3.58 19.24
CA GLU A 134 19.18 4.49 20.26
C GLU A 134 18.21 4.63 21.44
N LYS A 135 18.67 5.21 22.52
CA LYS A 135 17.87 5.55 23.69
C LYS A 135 17.88 7.05 23.84
N ASP A 136 16.72 7.68 23.90
CA ASP A 136 16.60 9.11 24.09
C ASP A 136 16.85 9.53 25.57
N ASP A 137 16.91 10.83 25.81
CA ASP A 137 17.14 11.41 27.14
C ASP A 137 16.05 11.06 28.16
N THR A 138 14.87 10.64 27.70
CA THR A 138 13.76 10.18 28.53
C THR A 138 13.83 8.67 28.84
N GLY A 139 14.81 7.98 28.28
CA GLY A 139 15.00 6.55 28.44
C GLY A 139 14.19 5.69 27.49
N ARG A 140 13.53 6.27 26.48
CA ARG A 140 12.73 5.53 25.46
C ARG A 140 13.65 5.05 24.34
N PHE A 141 13.37 3.85 23.83
CA PHE A 141 14.07 3.30 22.69
C PHE A 141 13.51 3.82 21.37
N ILE A 142 14.38 4.36 20.51
CA ILE A 142 14.08 4.81 19.15
C ILE A 142 14.76 3.86 18.17
N PHE A 143 13.93 3.15 17.38
CA PHE A 143 14.45 2.26 16.33
C PHE A 143 14.73 3.07 15.05
N LYS A 144 15.96 2.97 14.54
CA LYS A 144 16.39 3.56 13.25
C LYS A 144 16.12 2.63 12.07
N ILE A 145 15.32 1.58 12.31
CA ILE A 145 14.87 0.58 11.36
C ILE A 145 13.36 0.40 11.48
N LYS A 146 12.74 -0.10 10.41
CA LYS A 146 11.33 -0.50 10.41
C LYS A 146 11.19 -2.01 10.26
N PHE A 147 10.12 -2.56 10.79
CA PHE A 147 9.74 -3.96 10.61
C PHE A 147 8.49 -4.04 9.76
N PHE A 148 8.57 -4.81 8.66
CA PHE A 148 7.43 -5.02 7.81
C PHE A 148 6.35 -5.84 8.51
N GLN A 149 5.12 -5.32 8.50
CA GLN A 149 3.97 -6.01 9.07
C GLN A 149 3.01 -6.43 7.98
N ARG A 150 2.77 -7.74 7.91
CA ARG A 150 1.80 -8.32 6.98
C ARG A 150 0.38 -8.18 7.50
N SER A 151 -0.55 -7.86 6.61
CA SER A 151 -1.98 -7.76 6.91
C SER A 151 -2.79 -8.61 5.93
N LYS A 152 -4.09 -8.80 6.20
CA LYS A 152 -5.00 -9.49 5.28
C LYS A 152 -5.00 -8.85 3.88
N ARG A 153 -4.77 -7.53 3.77
CA ARG A 153 -4.67 -6.85 2.48
C ARG A 153 -3.43 -7.24 1.71
N TRP A 154 -2.29 -7.49 2.37
CA TRP A 154 -1.10 -8.05 1.73
C TRP A 154 -1.35 -9.46 1.17
N LYS A 155 -2.07 -10.30 1.91
CA LYS A 155 -2.49 -11.61 1.39
C LYS A 155 -3.34 -11.46 0.13
N TYR A 156 -4.33 -10.57 0.15
CA TYR A 156 -5.24 -10.35 -0.98
C TYR A 156 -4.51 -9.81 -2.21
N PHE A 157 -3.74 -8.73 -2.07
CA PHE A 157 -3.11 -8.05 -3.21
C PHE A 157 -1.88 -8.75 -3.77
N PHE A 158 -1.13 -9.46 -2.96
CA PHE A 158 0.15 -10.05 -3.36
C PHE A 158 0.15 -11.58 -3.31
N GLY A 159 -0.91 -12.22 -2.85
CA GLY A 159 -0.93 -13.66 -2.59
C GLY A 159 0.02 -14.09 -1.47
N MET A 160 0.40 -13.16 -0.60
CA MET A 160 1.40 -13.37 0.45
C MET A 160 0.73 -13.98 1.67
N SER A 161 1.19 -15.14 2.14
CA SER A 161 0.73 -15.72 3.41
C SER A 161 1.00 -14.77 4.58
N LEU A 162 0.21 -14.85 5.64
CA LEU A 162 0.39 -14.02 6.83
C LEU A 162 1.61 -14.45 7.66
N ASP A 163 1.94 -15.73 7.62
CA ASP A 163 3.06 -16.34 8.32
C ASP A 163 3.79 -17.34 7.39
N GLY A 164 5.04 -17.64 7.71
CA GLY A 164 5.88 -18.62 7.02
C GLY A 164 6.76 -18.04 5.91
N GLY A 165 7.82 -18.77 5.56
CA GLY A 165 8.89 -18.37 4.63
C GLY A 165 8.41 -18.15 3.18
N ASP A 166 7.29 -18.74 2.78
CA ASP A 166 6.73 -18.56 1.43
C ASP A 166 6.35 -17.11 1.15
N ALA A 167 6.02 -16.35 2.18
CA ALA A 167 5.75 -14.91 2.03
C ALA A 167 6.97 -14.13 1.51
N MET A 168 8.18 -14.48 1.95
CA MET A 168 9.41 -13.85 1.47
C MET A 168 9.69 -14.22 0.01
N LYS A 169 9.43 -15.47 -0.39
CA LYS A 169 9.53 -15.90 -1.80
C LYS A 169 8.55 -15.15 -2.70
N VAL A 170 7.33 -14.93 -2.22
CA VAL A 170 6.32 -14.14 -2.96
C VAL A 170 6.78 -12.70 -3.09
N LEU A 171 7.23 -12.07 -2.01
CA LEU A 171 7.74 -10.70 -2.03
C LEU A 171 8.91 -10.54 -3.02
N TYR A 172 9.86 -11.47 -2.99
CA TYR A 172 11.00 -11.50 -3.91
C TYR A 172 10.59 -11.46 -5.39
N ARG A 173 9.48 -12.13 -5.76
CA ARG A 173 8.97 -12.09 -7.14
C ARG A 173 8.59 -10.69 -7.59
N TYR A 174 8.00 -9.87 -6.70
CA TYR A 174 7.63 -8.49 -7.00
C TYR A 174 8.81 -7.51 -7.03
N PHE A 175 9.98 -7.92 -6.51
CA PHE A 175 11.24 -7.19 -6.68
C PHE A 175 11.99 -7.56 -7.96
N THR A 176 11.74 -8.74 -8.52
CA THR A 176 12.55 -9.31 -9.62
C THR A 176 11.76 -9.64 -10.87
N GLY A 177 10.45 -9.49 -10.88
CA GLY A 177 9.59 -9.87 -12.00
C GLY A 177 9.48 -11.37 -12.27
N LYS A 178 10.02 -12.23 -11.37
CA LYS A 178 10.00 -13.67 -11.57
C LYS A 178 8.58 -14.25 -11.50
N LYS A 179 8.35 -15.36 -12.20
CA LYS A 179 7.06 -16.08 -12.26
C LYS A 179 5.87 -15.20 -12.67
N GLY A 180 6.08 -14.25 -13.60
CA GLY A 180 5.03 -13.38 -14.12
C GLY A 180 4.56 -12.27 -13.17
N ALA A 181 5.17 -12.11 -11.99
CA ALA A 181 4.89 -10.99 -11.13
C ALA A 181 5.45 -9.68 -11.73
N LYS A 182 4.78 -8.57 -11.50
CA LYS A 182 5.30 -7.27 -11.94
C LYS A 182 6.51 -6.88 -11.08
N ASP A 183 7.64 -6.61 -11.72
CA ASP A 183 8.81 -6.01 -11.07
C ASP A 183 8.51 -4.55 -10.73
N TYR A 184 8.04 -4.32 -9.51
CA TYR A 184 7.73 -2.98 -9.05
C TYR A 184 8.97 -2.16 -8.73
N PHE A 185 10.07 -2.80 -8.30
CA PHE A 185 11.28 -2.07 -7.95
C PHE A 185 11.89 -1.41 -9.19
N SER A 186 12.16 -2.16 -10.25
CA SER A 186 12.64 -1.61 -11.51
C SER A 186 11.62 -0.66 -12.17
N TYR A 187 10.33 -0.90 -11.97
CA TYR A 187 9.29 0.01 -12.46
C TYR A 187 9.42 1.40 -11.82
N PHE A 188 9.54 1.48 -10.50
CA PHE A 188 9.66 2.76 -9.80
C PHE A 188 11.01 3.44 -10.07
N GLN A 189 12.12 2.70 -10.13
CA GLN A 189 13.42 3.27 -10.54
C GLN A 189 13.35 3.97 -11.89
N ARG A 190 12.72 3.34 -12.90
CA ARG A 190 12.57 3.94 -14.23
C ARG A 190 11.71 5.19 -14.24
N ILE A 191 10.68 5.26 -13.41
CA ILE A 191 9.81 6.44 -13.34
C ILE A 191 10.52 7.60 -12.65
N THR A 192 11.19 7.34 -11.54
CA THR A 192 11.93 8.34 -10.76
C THR A 192 13.17 8.84 -11.54
N GLY A 193 13.92 7.95 -12.21
CA GLY A 193 15.14 8.28 -12.97
C GLY A 193 14.92 9.06 -14.26
N ARG A 194 13.70 9.19 -14.75
CA ARG A 194 13.38 9.98 -15.96
C ARG A 194 13.42 11.51 -15.76
N ARG A 195 13.75 11.99 -14.56
CA ARG A 195 13.81 13.42 -14.20
C ARG A 195 15.17 13.90 -13.68
N GLN A 196 16.21 13.07 -13.83
CA GLN A 196 17.58 13.54 -13.61
C GLN A 196 18.18 14.08 -14.90
#